data_0a1666f4fc85376af1201511a9348ab9
#
_entry.id   0a1666f4fc85376af1201511a9348ab9
#
_cell.length_a   1.000
_cell.length_b   1.000
_cell.length_c   1.000
_cell.angle_alpha   90.00
_cell.angle_beta   90.00
_cell.angle_gamma   90.00
#
_symmetry.space_group_name_H-M   'P 1'
#
loop_
_entity.id
_entity.type
_entity.pdbx_description
1 polymer ?
#
loop_
_entity_poly.entity_id
_entity_poly.type
_entity_poly.pdbx_seq_one_letter_code
_entity_poly.pdbx_strand_id
1 'polypeptide(L)'
;MVKMFPVIDLEATGENITRLRKDRGLTVRDLQNWFGFEEPQAIYNWQKGKSLPTVDNLYALGALLDVPMEEILVPCKPKLNIVNNGQQEATCCPPLFILPLFAYRYIHQCS
;
A
#
# COMPACT_ATOMS: atom_id res chain seq x y z
N MET A 1 2.63 16.21 -21.47
CA MET A 1 2.48 16.00 -20.25
C MET A 1 3.18 14.85 -19.75
N VAL A 2 3.79 14.95 -18.72
CA VAL A 2 4.55 13.87 -18.17
C VAL A 2 3.71 12.97 -17.35
N LYS A 3 3.79 11.67 -17.61
CA LYS A 3 3.04 10.78 -16.84
C LYS A 3 3.79 10.44 -15.61
N MET A 4 3.24 10.56 -14.48
CA MET A 4 3.92 10.28 -13.26
C MET A 4 3.99 8.80 -13.03
N PHE A 5 5.06 8.35 -12.45
CA PHE A 5 5.24 6.95 -12.14
C PHE A 5 4.50 6.64 -10.84
N PRO A 6 3.55 5.75 -10.87
CA PRO A 6 2.75 5.50 -9.65
C PRO A 6 3.56 4.76 -8.59
N VAL A 7 3.36 5.15 -7.37
CA VAL A 7 4.03 4.54 -6.24
C VAL A 7 2.96 4.06 -5.27
N ILE A 8 3.14 2.88 -4.75
CA ILE A 8 2.18 2.31 -3.82
C ILE A 8 2.56 2.70 -2.41
N ASP A 9 1.56 3.15 -1.66
CA ASP A 9 1.73 3.52 -0.27
C ASP A 9 1.56 2.26 0.56
N LEU A 10 2.65 1.77 1.12
CA LEU A 10 2.62 0.51 1.84
C LEU A 10 1.78 0.57 3.10
N GLU A 11 1.87 1.66 3.83
CA GLU A 11 1.11 1.75 5.06
C GLU A 11 -0.37 1.87 4.79
N ALA A 12 -0.74 2.72 3.86
CA ALA A 12 -2.15 2.88 3.54
C ALA A 12 -2.71 1.62 2.95
N THR A 13 -1.92 0.89 2.16
CA THR A 13 -2.37 -0.37 1.61
C THR A 13 -2.57 -1.39 2.74
N GLY A 14 -1.67 -1.41 3.71
CA GLY A 14 -1.83 -2.33 4.82
C GLY A 14 -3.08 -2.05 5.64
N GLU A 15 -3.35 -0.78 5.88
CA GLU A 15 -4.56 -0.41 6.58
C GLU A 15 -5.79 -0.78 5.77
N ASN A 16 -5.71 -0.62 4.46
CA ASN A 16 -6.83 -0.96 3.60
C ASN A 16 -7.09 -2.46 3.62
N ILE A 17 -6.04 -3.26 3.62
CA ILE A 17 -6.20 -4.70 3.71
C ILE A 17 -6.87 -5.06 5.02
N THR A 18 -6.46 -4.42 6.11
CA THR A 18 -7.07 -4.68 7.40
C THR A 18 -8.54 -4.29 7.39
N ARG A 19 -8.86 -3.15 6.81
CA ARG A 19 -10.22 -2.68 6.75
C ARG A 19 -11.10 -3.62 5.93
N LEU A 20 -10.61 -4.01 4.76
CA LEU A 20 -11.38 -4.89 3.89
C LEU A 20 -11.59 -6.25 4.56
N ARG A 21 -10.56 -6.74 5.25
CA ARG A 21 -10.68 -8.00 5.94
C ARG A 21 -11.77 -7.93 7.01
N LYS A 22 -11.73 -6.85 7.79
CA LYS A 22 -12.72 -6.71 8.86
C LYS A 22 -14.12 -6.50 8.31
N ASP A 23 -14.23 -5.80 7.20
CA ASP A 23 -15.54 -5.60 6.59
C ASP A 23 -16.14 -6.91 6.16
N ARG A 24 -15.32 -7.89 5.82
CA ARG A 24 -15.84 -9.19 5.43
C ARG A 24 -15.96 -10.14 6.61
N GLY A 25 -15.62 -9.68 7.80
CA GLY A 25 -15.73 -10.51 8.99
C GLY A 25 -14.68 -11.59 9.06
N LEU A 26 -13.54 -11.39 8.42
CA LEU A 26 -12.50 -12.40 8.39
C LEU A 26 -11.41 -12.07 9.40
N THR A 27 -10.87 -13.10 10.03
CA THR A 27 -9.76 -12.91 10.94
C THR A 27 -8.46 -13.21 10.21
N VAL A 28 -7.36 -12.85 10.86
CA VAL A 28 -6.07 -13.18 10.28
C VAL A 28 -5.92 -14.68 10.14
N ARG A 29 -6.47 -15.42 11.09
CA ARG A 29 -6.40 -16.86 11.01
C ARG A 29 -7.16 -17.40 9.82
N ASP A 30 -8.29 -16.79 9.50
CA ASP A 30 -9.05 -17.17 8.32
C ASP A 30 -8.21 -16.99 7.07
N LEU A 31 -7.52 -15.88 6.98
CA LEU A 31 -6.66 -15.63 5.84
C LEU A 31 -5.51 -16.63 5.82
N GLN A 32 -4.93 -16.88 6.96
CA GLN A 32 -3.83 -17.82 7.04
C GLN A 32 -4.26 -19.19 6.53
N ASN A 33 -5.42 -19.64 6.96
CA ASN A 33 -5.91 -20.93 6.53
C ASN A 33 -6.24 -20.94 5.05
N TRP A 34 -6.83 -19.87 4.57
CA TRP A 34 -7.22 -19.82 3.17
C TRP A 34 -6.02 -19.82 2.24
N PHE A 35 -4.96 -19.12 2.64
CA PHE A 35 -3.75 -19.10 1.84
C PHE A 35 -2.91 -20.35 2.04
N GLY A 36 -3.14 -21.08 3.11
CA GLY A 36 -2.33 -22.24 3.40
C GLY A 36 -0.98 -21.90 3.97
N PHE A 37 -0.86 -20.76 4.63
CA PHE A 37 0.41 -20.36 5.22
C PHE A 37 0.61 -21.08 6.54
N GLU A 38 1.83 -21.49 6.79
CA GLU A 38 2.13 -22.09 8.07
C GLU A 38 2.13 -21.06 9.17
N GLU A 39 2.51 -19.84 8.85
CA GLU A 39 2.60 -18.80 9.83
C GLU A 39 1.86 -17.57 9.33
N PRO A 40 1.27 -16.80 10.21
CA PRO A 40 0.55 -15.61 9.79
C PRO A 40 1.44 -14.40 9.59
N GLN A 41 2.74 -14.58 9.66
CA GLN A 41 3.66 -13.46 9.66
C GLN A 41 3.54 -12.62 8.39
N ALA A 42 3.36 -13.28 7.26
CA ALA A 42 3.24 -12.54 6.00
C ALA A 42 2.04 -11.63 6.03
N ILE A 43 0.92 -12.11 6.57
CA ILE A 43 -0.30 -11.31 6.61
C ILE A 43 -0.10 -10.11 7.52
N TYR A 44 0.54 -10.30 8.65
CA TYR A 44 0.82 -9.20 9.54
C TYR A 44 1.76 -8.19 8.90
N ASN A 45 2.73 -8.66 8.13
CA ASN A 45 3.63 -7.75 7.44
C ASN A 45 2.87 -6.91 6.42
N TRP A 46 1.92 -7.52 5.73
CA TRP A 46 1.11 -6.74 4.78
C TRP A 46 0.33 -5.66 5.52
N GLN A 47 -0.30 -6.04 6.62
CA GLN A 47 -1.15 -5.10 7.34
C GLN A 47 -0.36 -3.98 7.98
N LYS A 48 0.87 -4.25 8.36
CA LYS A 48 1.68 -3.23 8.99
C LYS A 48 2.46 -2.39 8.00
N GLY A 49 2.32 -2.67 6.73
CA GLY A 49 3.02 -1.88 5.73
C GLY A 49 4.47 -2.22 5.59
N LYS A 50 4.89 -3.38 6.07
CA LYS A 50 6.28 -3.76 5.94
C LYS A 50 6.58 -4.35 4.58
N SER A 51 5.61 -4.96 3.95
CA SER A 51 5.79 -5.53 2.63
C SER A 51 4.45 -5.66 1.95
N LEU A 52 4.49 -5.86 0.67
CA LEU A 52 3.27 -6.07 -0.10
C LEU A 52 3.17 -7.55 -0.43
N PRO A 53 1.96 -8.04 -0.62
CA PRO A 53 1.81 -9.42 -1.09
C PRO A 53 2.37 -9.54 -2.50
N THR A 54 2.81 -10.72 -2.84
CA THR A 54 3.25 -10.97 -4.21
C THR A 54 2.03 -10.88 -5.12
N VAL A 55 2.28 -10.86 -6.42
CA VAL A 55 1.19 -10.65 -7.36
C VAL A 55 0.14 -11.74 -7.24
N ASP A 56 0.56 -12.99 -7.13
CA ASP A 56 -0.40 -14.07 -7.02
C ASP A 56 -1.13 -14.03 -5.69
N ASN A 57 -0.45 -13.67 -4.61
CA ASN A 57 -1.13 -13.53 -3.33
C ASN A 57 -2.09 -12.35 -3.36
N LEU A 58 -1.71 -11.28 -4.04
CA LEU A 58 -2.57 -10.13 -4.15
C LEU A 58 -3.83 -10.47 -4.94
N TYR A 59 -3.67 -11.21 -6.02
CA TYR A 59 -4.81 -11.63 -6.82
C TYR A 59 -5.73 -12.51 -5.99
N ALA A 60 -5.15 -13.44 -5.25
CA ALA A 60 -5.93 -14.33 -4.41
C ALA A 60 -6.64 -13.56 -3.30
N LEU A 61 -5.96 -12.58 -2.74
CA LEU A 61 -6.56 -11.76 -1.70
C LEU A 61 -7.75 -10.99 -2.25
N GLY A 62 -7.63 -10.49 -3.46
CA GLY A 62 -8.74 -9.81 -4.10
C GLY A 62 -9.93 -10.73 -4.29
N ALA A 63 -9.65 -11.98 -4.67
CA ALA A 63 -10.72 -12.94 -4.84
C ALA A 63 -11.41 -13.24 -3.52
N LEU A 64 -10.63 -13.35 -2.46
CA LEU A 64 -11.19 -13.64 -1.15
C LEU A 64 -12.00 -12.46 -0.63
N LEU A 65 -11.50 -11.26 -0.82
CA LEU A 65 -12.18 -10.07 -0.33
C LEU A 65 -13.23 -9.57 -1.32
N ASP A 66 -13.28 -10.18 -2.49
CA ASP A 66 -14.28 -9.83 -3.50
C ASP A 66 -14.11 -8.39 -3.95
N VAL A 67 -12.89 -7.97 -4.15
CA VAL A 67 -12.58 -6.66 -4.68
C VAL A 67 -11.46 -6.80 -5.68
N PRO A 68 -11.35 -5.90 -6.62
CA PRO A 68 -10.23 -5.96 -7.56
C PRO A 68 -8.94 -5.54 -6.88
N MET A 69 -7.83 -5.95 -7.46
CA MET A 69 -6.54 -5.64 -6.87
C MET A 69 -6.34 -4.14 -6.74
N GLU A 70 -6.89 -3.38 -7.65
CA GLU A 70 -6.73 -1.94 -7.62
C GLU A 70 -7.37 -1.32 -6.38
N GLU A 71 -8.36 -1.97 -5.83
CA GLU A 71 -8.98 -1.44 -4.63
C GLU A 71 -8.20 -1.81 -3.38
N ILE A 72 -7.37 -2.83 -3.46
CA ILE A 72 -6.56 -3.19 -2.33
C ILE A 72 -5.36 -2.26 -2.24
N LEU A 73 -4.74 -1.99 -3.36
CA LEU A 73 -3.54 -1.18 -3.39
C LEU A 73 -3.90 0.29 -3.31
N VAL A 74 -3.21 1.01 -2.45
CA VAL A 74 -3.47 2.43 -2.30
C VAL A 74 -2.28 3.17 -2.84
N PRO A 75 -2.46 3.98 -3.86
CA PRO A 75 -1.33 4.71 -4.42
C PRO A 75 -0.96 5.90 -3.56
N CYS A 76 0.29 6.28 -3.69
CA CYS A 76 0.76 7.46 -3.01
C CYS A 76 0.16 8.67 -3.70
N LYS A 77 -0.55 9.49 -2.96
CA LYS A 77 -1.19 10.63 -3.54
C LYS A 77 -0.52 11.90 -3.14
N PRO A 78 -0.40 12.84 -4.02
CA PRO A 78 0.19 14.12 -3.65
C PRO A 78 -0.73 14.87 -2.71
N LYS A 79 -0.14 15.50 -1.72
CA LYS A 79 -0.90 16.18 -0.82
C LYS A 79 -1.01 17.55 -1.24
N LEU A 80 -2.03 18.03 -1.47
CA LEU A 80 -2.13 19.28 -1.92
C LEU A 80 -2.15 20.23 -0.98
N ASN A 81 -2.00 20.32 -0.13
CA ASN A 81 -2.03 21.19 0.82
C ASN A 81 -1.51 22.25 0.82
N ILE A 82 -1.39 22.71 0.79
CA ILE A 82 -1.01 23.78 0.69
C ILE A 82 -0.56 24.37 1.61
N VAL A 83 -0.62 24.41 2.30
CA VAL A 83 -0.25 24.90 3.18
C VAL A 83 0.66 25.49 3.30
N ASN A 84 1.03 25.67 3.21
CA ASN A 84 1.77 26.37 3.32
C ASN A 84 2.81 26.22 4.00
N ASN A 85 3.21 26.28 4.43
CA ASN A 85 4.20 26.18 5.15
C ASN A 85 4.97 25.22 4.73
N GLY A 86 4.86 24.84 3.95
CA GLY A 86 5.69 24.00 3.43
C GLY A 86 5.99 22.84 4.07
N GLN A 87 5.53 22.49 4.71
CA GLN A 87 5.97 21.43 5.27
C GLN A 87 5.27 20.42 4.82
N GLN A 88 5.13 19.99 4.08
CA GLN A 88 4.44 19.09 3.67
C GLN A 88 5.01 17.99 3.70
N GLU A 89 5.10 17.24 4.13
CA GLU A 89 5.73 16.21 4.16
C GLU A 89 5.20 15.25 3.41
N ALA A 90 5.60 14.62 2.79
CA ALA A 90 5.19 13.69 2.02
C ALA A 90 5.16 12.50 2.67
N THR A 91 4.40 12.22 3.37
CA THR A 91 4.48 11.07 4.10
C THR A 91 4.33 9.84 3.33
N CYS A 92 3.61 9.82 2.25
CA CYS A 92 3.41 8.57 1.53
C CYS A 92 4.58 8.25 0.62
N CYS A 93 5.49 9.15 0.43
CA CYS A 93 6.56 8.91 -0.49
C CYS A 93 7.80 8.48 0.24
N PRO A 94 8.58 7.62 -0.35
CA PRO A 94 9.82 7.23 0.29
C PRO A 94 10.76 8.39 0.38
N PRO A 95 11.71 8.26 1.19
CA PRO A 95 12.66 9.32 1.36
C PRO A 95 13.29 9.69 0.06
N LEU A 96 13.23 10.92 -0.27
CA LEU A 96 13.69 11.32 -1.53
C LEU A 96 15.16 11.43 -1.63
N PHE A 97 15.83 11.59 -0.54
CA PHE A 97 17.23 11.77 -0.63
C PHE A 97 17.97 10.48 -0.76
N ILE A 98 17.32 9.39 -0.83
CA ILE A 98 18.02 8.17 -0.96
C ILE A 98 18.66 8.02 -2.29
N LEU A 99 17.97 8.22 -3.36
CA LEU A 99 18.53 8.09 -4.68
C LEU A 99 18.21 9.32 -5.45
N PRO A 100 19.19 10.09 -5.80
CA PRO A 100 18.90 11.36 -6.43
C PRO A 100 18.04 11.27 -7.67
N LEU A 101 18.31 10.32 -8.52
CA LEU A 101 17.51 10.23 -9.72
C LEU A 101 16.12 9.77 -9.43
N PHE A 102 16.02 8.77 -8.61
CA PHE A 102 14.72 8.29 -8.27
C PHE A 102 13.99 9.29 -7.40
N ALA A 103 14.70 9.99 -6.57
CA ALA A 103 14.07 10.97 -5.72
C ALA A 103 13.40 12.04 -6.57
N TYR A 104 14.03 12.40 -7.66
CA TYR A 104 13.42 13.38 -8.52
C TYR A 104 12.09 12.87 -9.04
N ARG A 105 12.04 11.61 -9.41
CA ARG A 105 10.80 11.07 -9.87
C ARG A 105 9.76 11.03 -8.79
N TYR A 106 10.13 10.63 -7.63
CA TYR A 106 9.20 10.57 -6.54
C TYR A 106 8.66 11.95 -6.20
N ILE A 107 9.49 12.94 -6.26
CA ILE A 107 9.03 14.28 -5.99
C ILE A 107 7.94 14.64 -6.97
N HIS A 108 8.11 14.29 -8.22
CA HIS A 108 7.12 14.59 -9.19
C HIS A 108 5.83 13.83 -8.93
N GLN A 109 5.94 12.64 -8.44
CA GLN A 109 4.76 11.87 -8.19
C GLN A 109 3.99 12.33 -6.99
N CYS A 110 4.64 12.68 -5.94
CA CYS A 110 3.96 13.01 -4.72
C CYS A 110 3.80 14.49 -4.48
N SER A 111 4.36 15.29 -5.27
CA SER A 111 4.14 16.70 -5.06
C SER A 111 3.45 17.30 -6.29
#